data_a78973c078496348d5cbf8353c72e469
#
_entry.id   a78973c078496348d5cbf8353c72e469
#
_cell.length_a   1.000
_cell.length_b   1.000
_cell.length_c   1.000
_cell.angle_alpha   90.00
_cell.angle_beta   90.00
_cell.angle_gamma   90.00
#
_symmetry.space_group_name_H-M   'P 1'
#
loop_
_entity.id
_entity.type
_entity.pdbx_description
1 polymer ?
#
loop_
_entity_poly.entity_id
_entity_poly.type
_entity_poly.pdbx_seq_one_letter_code
_entity_poly.pdbx_strand_id
1 'polypeptide(L)'
;MMSLKKEIDAARHKAQRLEVQTASGMQVWHVWNASAGKPMVLLHGGSGSWNHWVRNVLPLSEARAVWALDTPGLGDSELPIGAEDADDLSVPLAQGLEALFKAEPVDMVGFSFGGLMAGFLAAQQSSLIKRMVLVGVPGLGLSNNIPNMRGFRVGMTSEERMAIHRNNLLAIMVHDENNISPDLLKMQEHNVLRDRLRRRRIARSDVLLSLQNQWKCEVHGIWGEKDALYEGSLHLLPELLAGCQLMNFDIIEGAGHWVQFEAADAFNHILLARLPIE
;
A
#
# COMPACT_ATOMS: atom_id res chain seq x y z
N MET A 1 9.11 23.61 5.07
CA MET A 1 8.63 22.21 5.07
C MET A 1 9.64 21.37 5.83
N MET A 2 9.20 20.41 6.66
CA MET A 2 10.09 19.50 7.39
C MET A 2 10.77 18.56 6.38
N SER A 3 12.04 18.12 6.60
CA SER A 3 12.65 17.12 5.70
C SER A 3 11.99 15.76 5.88
N LEU A 4 11.97 14.95 4.82
CA LEU A 4 11.36 13.60 4.86
C LEU A 4 12.00 12.73 5.94
N LYS A 5 13.31 12.87 6.17
CA LYS A 5 13.98 12.18 7.28
C LYS A 5 13.35 12.51 8.63
N LYS A 6 13.08 13.79 8.91
CA LYS A 6 12.43 14.21 10.16
C LYS A 6 10.99 13.70 10.24
N GLU A 7 10.25 13.65 9.12
CA GLU A 7 8.90 13.07 9.06
C GLU A 7 8.95 11.58 9.45
N ILE A 8 9.88 10.82 8.87
CA ILE A 8 10.09 9.39 9.18
C ILE A 8 10.47 9.20 10.66
N ASP A 9 11.43 9.97 11.15
CA ASP A 9 11.90 9.87 12.53
C ASP A 9 10.77 10.19 13.52
N ALA A 10 9.97 11.23 13.26
CA ALA A 10 8.82 11.60 14.07
C ALA A 10 7.73 10.52 14.10
N ALA A 11 7.39 9.97 12.92
CA ALA A 11 6.42 8.89 12.81
C ALA A 11 6.90 7.63 13.55
N ARG A 12 8.16 7.24 13.33
CA ARG A 12 8.77 6.07 13.99
C ARG A 12 8.83 6.22 15.51
N HIS A 13 9.17 7.39 16.00
CA HIS A 13 9.26 7.65 17.45
C HIS A 13 7.90 7.50 18.16
N LYS A 14 6.81 7.84 17.49
CA LYS A 14 5.44 7.72 18.01
C LYS A 14 4.82 6.35 17.78
N ALA A 15 5.44 5.51 16.98
CA ALA A 15 4.95 4.15 16.70
C ALA A 15 5.28 3.19 17.83
N GLN A 16 4.33 2.36 18.21
CA GLN A 16 4.62 1.09 18.88
C GLN A 16 4.94 0.07 17.80
N ARG A 17 6.15 -0.50 17.82
CA ARG A 17 6.51 -1.60 16.92
C ARG A 17 6.18 -2.93 17.60
N LEU A 18 5.42 -3.77 16.90
CA LEU A 18 5.01 -5.09 17.37
C LEU A 18 5.54 -6.17 16.44
N GLU A 19 5.98 -7.27 17.00
CA GLU A 19 6.29 -8.52 16.30
C GLU A 19 5.21 -9.53 16.63
N VAL A 20 4.56 -10.05 15.58
CA VAL A 20 3.46 -11.00 15.67
C VAL A 20 3.89 -12.30 15.03
N GLN A 21 4.13 -13.32 15.85
CA GLN A 21 4.43 -14.64 15.34
C GLN A 21 3.18 -15.32 14.82
N THR A 22 3.22 -15.75 13.58
CA THR A 22 2.14 -16.51 12.92
C THR A 22 2.66 -17.85 12.43
N ALA A 23 1.78 -18.72 11.95
CA ALA A 23 2.18 -20.00 11.35
C ALA A 23 2.98 -19.80 10.04
N SER A 24 2.81 -18.65 9.37
CA SER A 24 3.51 -18.30 8.12
C SER A 24 4.79 -17.49 8.33
N GLY A 25 5.20 -17.25 9.58
CA GLY A 25 6.38 -16.46 9.93
C GLY A 25 6.06 -15.23 10.77
N MET A 26 7.09 -14.49 11.14
CA MET A 26 6.98 -13.29 11.95
C MET A 26 6.57 -12.08 11.09
N GLN A 27 5.57 -11.35 11.56
CA GLN A 27 5.09 -10.12 10.96
C GLN A 27 5.43 -8.92 11.85
N VAL A 28 5.84 -7.82 11.22
CA VAL A 28 6.14 -6.56 11.91
C VAL A 28 5.06 -5.53 11.63
N TRP A 29 4.47 -5.04 12.69
CA TRP A 29 3.43 -4.03 12.68
C TRP A 29 3.90 -2.75 13.35
N HIS A 30 3.53 -1.62 12.78
CA HIS A 30 3.75 -0.30 13.36
C HIS A 30 2.39 0.31 13.71
N VAL A 31 2.23 0.71 14.97
CA VAL A 31 0.93 1.07 15.53
C VAL A 31 0.98 2.45 16.13
N TRP A 32 0.02 3.28 15.76
CA TRP A 32 -0.20 4.61 16.33
C TRP A 32 -1.59 4.65 16.96
N ASN A 33 -1.69 5.20 18.17
CA ASN A 33 -2.94 5.42 18.90
C ASN A 33 -3.83 4.16 19.00
N ALA A 34 -3.26 3.04 19.42
CA ALA A 34 -3.93 1.72 19.48
C ALA A 34 -5.27 1.72 20.23
N SER A 35 -5.48 2.66 21.14
CA SER A 35 -6.71 2.79 21.96
C SER A 35 -7.82 3.61 21.31
N ALA A 36 -7.59 4.22 20.13
CA ALA A 36 -8.54 5.12 19.48
C ALA A 36 -9.57 4.36 18.61
N GLY A 37 -10.32 3.46 19.20
CA GLY A 37 -11.45 2.78 18.54
C GLY A 37 -11.03 1.72 17.51
N LYS A 38 -11.86 1.56 16.46
CA LYS A 38 -11.68 0.51 15.46
C LYS A 38 -10.39 0.70 14.65
N PRO A 39 -9.63 -0.39 14.40
CA PRO A 39 -8.37 -0.32 13.67
C PRO A 39 -8.57 0.02 12.19
N MET A 40 -7.69 0.89 11.69
CA MET A 40 -7.42 1.11 10.27
C MET A 40 -6.10 0.43 9.93
N VAL A 41 -6.16 -0.58 9.07
CA VAL A 41 -4.99 -1.35 8.64
C VAL A 41 -4.49 -0.80 7.31
N LEU A 42 -3.21 -0.44 7.24
CA LEU A 42 -2.55 0.12 6.06
C LEU A 42 -1.57 -0.91 5.47
N LEU A 43 -1.78 -1.29 4.21
CA LEU A 43 -0.92 -2.17 3.44
C LEU A 43 -0.17 -1.37 2.38
N HIS A 44 1.15 -1.37 2.45
CA HIS A 44 2.02 -0.60 1.55
C HIS A 44 2.18 -1.26 0.16
N GLY A 45 2.68 -0.49 -0.81
CA GLY A 45 2.98 -0.96 -2.16
C GLY A 45 4.23 -1.83 -2.27
N GLY A 46 4.46 -2.36 -3.45
CA GLY A 46 5.63 -3.18 -3.76
C GLY A 46 6.95 -2.47 -3.44
N SER A 47 7.95 -3.24 -3.03
CA SER A 47 9.26 -2.75 -2.57
C SER A 47 9.16 -1.61 -1.54
N GLY A 48 8.17 -1.71 -0.64
CA GLY A 48 7.89 -0.73 0.40
C GLY A 48 8.02 -1.28 1.82
N SER A 49 7.60 -0.48 2.77
CA SER A 49 7.37 -0.79 4.17
C SER A 49 6.31 0.18 4.72
N TRP A 50 6.04 0.16 6.01
CA TRP A 50 5.14 1.11 6.65
C TRP A 50 5.40 2.57 6.23
N ASN A 51 6.64 2.92 5.85
CA ASN A 51 7.03 4.28 5.48
C ASN A 51 6.45 4.79 4.17
N HIS A 52 5.78 3.95 3.35
CA HIS A 52 4.93 4.42 2.26
C HIS A 52 3.75 5.26 2.76
N TRP A 53 3.45 5.20 4.05
CA TRP A 53 2.39 5.93 4.74
C TRP A 53 2.92 7.04 5.65
N VAL A 54 4.20 7.44 5.49
CA VAL A 54 4.89 8.35 6.40
C VAL A 54 4.18 9.69 6.61
N ARG A 55 3.51 10.23 5.59
CA ARG A 55 2.74 11.49 5.64
C ARG A 55 1.29 11.32 6.10
N ASN A 56 0.88 10.08 6.36
CA ASN A 56 -0.50 9.73 6.67
C ASN A 56 -0.66 9.23 8.10
N VAL A 57 0.27 8.43 8.60
CA VAL A 57 0.12 7.74 9.88
C VAL A 57 -0.11 8.68 11.08
N LEU A 58 0.59 9.83 11.14
CA LEU A 58 0.40 10.76 12.24
C LEU A 58 -0.93 11.52 12.15
N PRO A 59 -1.30 12.16 11.01
CA PRO A 59 -2.60 12.82 10.88
C PRO A 59 -3.78 11.85 11.07
N LEU A 60 -3.72 10.67 10.50
CA LEU A 60 -4.79 9.66 10.65
C LEU A 60 -4.91 9.16 12.09
N SER A 61 -3.78 9.05 12.81
CA SER A 61 -3.78 8.58 14.19
C SER A 61 -4.33 9.59 15.22
N GLU A 62 -4.55 10.83 14.82
CA GLU A 62 -5.27 11.81 15.66
C GLU A 62 -6.73 11.40 15.86
N ALA A 63 -7.33 10.75 14.86
CA ALA A 63 -8.73 10.35 14.88
C ALA A 63 -8.93 8.83 15.13
N ARG A 64 -7.97 7.97 14.78
CA ARG A 64 -8.16 6.51 14.73
C ARG A 64 -6.95 5.71 15.22
N ALA A 65 -7.17 4.44 15.57
CA ALA A 65 -6.10 3.46 15.70
C ALA A 65 -5.54 3.10 14.32
N VAL A 66 -4.29 3.45 14.03
CA VAL A 66 -3.62 3.19 12.74
C VAL A 66 -2.60 2.07 12.89
N TRP A 67 -2.72 1.05 12.03
CA TRP A 67 -1.90 -0.16 12.04
C TRP A 67 -1.27 -0.35 10.67
N ALA A 68 0.01 -0.07 10.51
CA ALA A 68 0.72 -0.31 9.26
C ALA A 68 1.55 -1.58 9.34
N LEU A 69 1.28 -2.52 8.45
CA LEU A 69 2.04 -3.76 8.33
C LEU A 69 3.24 -3.55 7.40
N ASP A 70 4.41 -4.01 7.82
CA ASP A 70 5.42 -4.41 6.85
C ASP A 70 4.93 -5.73 6.24
N THR A 71 4.46 -5.71 4.99
CA THR A 71 3.81 -6.88 4.39
C THR A 71 4.75 -8.08 4.33
N PRO A 72 4.27 -9.33 4.51
CA PRO A 72 5.13 -10.51 4.51
C PRO A 72 6.08 -10.56 3.31
N GLY A 73 7.37 -10.75 3.58
CA GLY A 73 8.42 -10.72 2.57
C GLY A 73 9.01 -9.35 2.26
N LEU A 74 8.45 -8.27 2.81
CA LEU A 74 8.94 -6.89 2.67
C LEU A 74 9.23 -6.27 4.05
N GLY A 75 9.96 -5.17 4.05
CA GLY A 75 10.30 -4.49 5.29
C GLY A 75 10.95 -5.43 6.30
N ASP A 76 10.51 -5.40 7.55
CA ASP A 76 11.04 -6.24 8.64
C ASP A 76 10.28 -7.57 8.81
N SER A 77 9.16 -7.79 8.11
CA SER A 77 8.40 -9.05 8.17
C SER A 77 9.08 -10.18 7.42
N GLU A 78 9.04 -11.39 7.93
CA GLU A 78 9.61 -12.56 7.28
C GLU A 78 8.89 -12.91 5.96
N LEU A 79 9.64 -13.54 5.04
CA LEU A 79 9.05 -14.10 3.83
C LEU A 79 8.47 -15.47 4.16
N PRO A 80 7.15 -15.69 3.97
CA PRO A 80 6.56 -17.01 4.14
C PRO A 80 7.19 -18.04 3.20
N ILE A 81 7.34 -19.26 3.68
CA ILE A 81 7.95 -20.34 2.88
C ILE A 81 7.10 -20.59 1.63
N GLY A 82 7.74 -20.52 0.47
CA GLY A 82 7.10 -20.77 -0.82
C GLY A 82 6.34 -19.58 -1.40
N ALA A 83 6.20 -18.46 -0.68
CA ALA A 83 5.55 -17.28 -1.21
C ALA A 83 6.36 -16.62 -2.34
N GLU A 84 5.70 -16.34 -3.47
CA GLU A 84 6.31 -15.74 -4.65
C GLU A 84 5.64 -14.45 -5.11
N ASP A 85 4.29 -14.32 -4.97
CA ASP A 85 3.50 -13.17 -5.44
C ASP A 85 2.37 -12.82 -4.44
N ALA A 86 1.49 -11.87 -4.78
CA ALA A 86 0.46 -11.31 -3.90
C ALA A 86 -0.58 -12.33 -3.43
N ASP A 87 -0.94 -13.32 -4.25
CA ASP A 87 -1.91 -14.35 -3.91
C ASP A 87 -1.44 -15.26 -2.78
N ASP A 88 -0.14 -15.51 -2.68
CA ASP A 88 0.46 -16.30 -1.61
C ASP A 88 0.44 -15.59 -0.24
N LEU A 89 0.17 -14.28 -0.23
CA LEU A 89 0.25 -13.46 0.98
C LEU A 89 -1.09 -13.24 1.69
N SER A 90 -2.20 -13.67 1.10
CA SER A 90 -3.53 -13.52 1.70
C SER A 90 -3.69 -14.31 3.00
N VAL A 91 -3.22 -15.55 3.03
CA VAL A 91 -3.25 -16.40 4.24
C VAL A 91 -2.33 -15.86 5.34
N PRO A 92 -1.04 -15.53 5.08
CA PRO A 92 -0.21 -14.84 6.06
C PRO A 92 -0.85 -13.58 6.63
N LEU A 93 -1.43 -12.72 5.77
CA LEU A 93 -2.12 -11.50 6.20
C LEU A 93 -3.29 -11.80 7.14
N ALA A 94 -4.13 -12.78 6.78
CA ALA A 94 -5.25 -13.22 7.61
C ALA A 94 -4.79 -13.65 9.01
N GLN A 95 -3.74 -14.47 9.09
CA GLN A 95 -3.18 -14.92 10.37
C GLN A 95 -2.73 -13.76 11.27
N GLY A 96 -2.11 -12.72 10.69
CA GLY A 96 -1.74 -11.52 11.43
C GLY A 96 -2.95 -10.75 11.97
N LEU A 97 -4.00 -10.59 11.13
CA LEU A 97 -5.24 -9.94 11.53
C LEU A 97 -5.96 -10.71 12.63
N GLU A 98 -6.08 -12.02 12.50
CA GLU A 98 -6.70 -12.90 13.49
C GLU A 98 -5.96 -12.86 14.83
N ALA A 99 -4.62 -12.87 14.80
CA ALA A 99 -3.79 -12.78 16.01
C ALA A 99 -3.98 -11.46 16.77
N LEU A 100 -4.14 -10.34 16.04
CA LEU A 100 -4.26 -8.99 16.60
C LEU A 100 -5.69 -8.61 16.95
N PHE A 101 -6.62 -8.90 16.05
CA PHE A 101 -8.01 -8.37 16.12
C PHE A 101 -9.04 -9.47 16.35
N LYS A 102 -8.60 -10.73 16.43
CA LYS A 102 -9.48 -11.91 16.59
C LYS A 102 -10.49 -11.98 15.41
N ALA A 103 -11.78 -11.96 15.71
CA ALA A 103 -12.84 -11.97 14.70
C ALA A 103 -13.39 -10.58 14.37
N GLU A 104 -12.85 -9.51 14.96
CA GLU A 104 -13.32 -8.16 14.71
C GLU A 104 -12.86 -7.67 13.32
N PRO A 105 -13.78 -7.30 12.41
CA PRO A 105 -13.42 -6.83 11.08
C PRO A 105 -12.77 -5.43 11.15
N VAL A 106 -11.76 -5.23 10.30
CA VAL A 106 -11.00 -3.99 10.22
C VAL A 106 -11.39 -3.14 9.00
N ASP A 107 -11.12 -1.85 9.05
CA ASP A 107 -11.05 -1.02 7.86
C ASP A 107 -9.66 -1.21 7.23
N MET A 108 -9.62 -1.61 5.96
CA MET A 108 -8.37 -1.94 5.27
C MET A 108 -8.09 -0.98 4.14
N VAL A 109 -6.89 -0.42 4.10
CA VAL A 109 -6.42 0.49 3.05
C VAL A 109 -5.23 -0.14 2.36
N GLY A 110 -5.37 -0.52 1.10
CA GLY A 110 -4.32 -1.16 0.33
C GLY A 110 -3.79 -0.29 -0.80
N PHE A 111 -2.51 0.08 -0.73
CA PHE A 111 -1.83 0.82 -1.78
C PHE A 111 -1.15 -0.11 -2.76
N SER A 112 -1.41 0.05 -4.05
CA SER A 112 -0.73 -0.68 -5.13
C SER A 112 -0.71 -2.19 -4.85
N PHE A 113 0.46 -2.80 -4.68
CA PHE A 113 0.62 -4.21 -4.32
C PHE A 113 -0.13 -4.60 -3.03
N GLY A 114 -0.19 -3.71 -2.04
CA GLY A 114 -0.99 -3.91 -0.82
C GLY A 114 -2.50 -4.02 -1.10
N GLY A 115 -2.98 -3.33 -2.13
CA GLY A 115 -4.38 -3.45 -2.58
C GLY A 115 -4.67 -4.77 -3.30
N LEU A 116 -3.70 -5.35 -4.04
CA LEU A 116 -3.84 -6.72 -4.54
C LEU A 116 -4.02 -7.71 -3.39
N MET A 117 -3.18 -7.63 -2.36
CA MET A 117 -3.28 -8.48 -1.17
C MET A 117 -4.63 -8.32 -0.47
N ALA A 118 -5.11 -7.07 -0.30
CA ALA A 118 -6.42 -6.78 0.26
C ALA A 118 -7.54 -7.42 -0.56
N GLY A 119 -7.47 -7.35 -1.89
CA GLY A 119 -8.44 -7.96 -2.80
C GLY A 119 -8.48 -9.48 -2.71
N PHE A 120 -7.32 -10.14 -2.62
CA PHE A 120 -7.25 -11.60 -2.40
C PHE A 120 -7.84 -11.98 -1.03
N LEU A 121 -7.48 -11.24 0.03
CA LEU A 121 -8.02 -11.49 1.35
C LEU A 121 -9.54 -11.29 1.39
N ALA A 122 -10.06 -10.21 0.79
CA ALA A 122 -11.49 -9.92 0.73
C ALA A 122 -12.28 -11.03 0.00
N ALA A 123 -11.68 -11.67 -1.01
CA ALA A 123 -12.30 -12.78 -1.72
C ALA A 123 -12.29 -14.09 -0.91
N GLN A 124 -11.24 -14.33 -0.15
CA GLN A 124 -11.06 -15.59 0.60
C GLN A 124 -11.66 -15.55 2.00
N GLN A 125 -11.55 -14.41 2.70
CA GLN A 125 -11.93 -14.23 4.11
C GLN A 125 -12.59 -12.85 4.32
N SER A 126 -13.71 -12.63 3.64
CA SER A 126 -14.43 -11.35 3.65
C SER A 126 -14.85 -10.87 5.04
N SER A 127 -15.03 -11.79 6.00
CA SER A 127 -15.41 -11.46 7.38
C SER A 127 -14.36 -10.67 8.16
N LEU A 128 -13.09 -10.66 7.70
CA LEU A 128 -12.02 -9.91 8.34
C LEU A 128 -11.99 -8.43 7.93
N ILE A 129 -12.73 -8.06 6.89
CA ILE A 129 -12.71 -6.69 6.33
C ILE A 129 -14.12 -6.10 6.41
N LYS A 130 -14.25 -4.96 7.11
CA LYS A 130 -15.49 -4.19 7.16
C LYS A 130 -15.64 -3.30 5.94
N ARG A 131 -14.62 -2.49 5.65
CA ARG A 131 -14.53 -1.59 4.49
C ARG A 131 -13.13 -1.70 3.89
N MET A 132 -13.03 -1.64 2.58
CA MET A 132 -11.78 -1.72 1.85
C MET A 132 -11.58 -0.47 1.00
N VAL A 133 -10.42 0.17 1.12
CA VAL A 133 -10.01 1.28 0.26
C VAL A 133 -8.88 0.83 -0.64
N LEU A 134 -9.11 0.83 -1.93
CA LEU A 134 -8.13 0.52 -2.98
C LEU A 134 -7.46 1.82 -3.42
N VAL A 135 -6.13 1.88 -3.30
CA VAL A 135 -5.34 3.07 -3.63
C VAL A 135 -4.37 2.74 -4.75
N GLY A 136 -4.58 3.27 -5.95
CA GLY A 136 -3.69 3.03 -7.11
C GLY A 136 -3.45 1.55 -7.41
N VAL A 137 -4.43 0.68 -7.23
CA VAL A 137 -4.24 -0.77 -7.25
C VAL A 137 -4.09 -1.30 -8.67
N PRO A 138 -3.05 -2.11 -9.00
CA PRO A 138 -2.94 -2.82 -10.27
C PRO A 138 -3.82 -4.07 -10.28
N GLY A 139 -3.78 -4.86 -11.37
CA GLY A 139 -4.56 -6.10 -11.47
C GLY A 139 -6.00 -5.91 -11.97
N LEU A 140 -6.27 -4.79 -12.66
CA LEU A 140 -7.56 -4.41 -13.22
C LEU A 140 -7.59 -4.49 -14.77
N GLY A 141 -6.64 -5.22 -15.38
CA GLY A 141 -6.61 -5.47 -16.82
C GLY A 141 -6.24 -4.27 -17.72
N LEU A 142 -5.99 -3.10 -17.15
CA LEU A 142 -5.68 -1.86 -17.89
C LEU A 142 -4.19 -1.52 -17.94
N SER A 143 -3.32 -2.30 -17.33
CA SER A 143 -1.88 -2.01 -17.23
C SER A 143 -1.14 -2.26 -18.56
N ASN A 144 -1.54 -1.53 -19.61
CA ASN A 144 -0.85 -1.54 -20.90
C ASN A 144 0.45 -0.72 -20.87
N ASN A 145 0.60 0.17 -19.93
CA ASN A 145 1.81 0.95 -19.72
C ASN A 145 2.76 0.18 -18.80
N ILE A 146 3.79 -0.44 -19.38
CA ILE A 146 4.90 -0.99 -18.60
C ILE A 146 5.84 0.17 -18.32
N PRO A 147 5.94 0.61 -17.05
CA PRO A 147 6.85 1.70 -16.70
C PRO A 147 8.29 1.34 -17.09
N ASN A 148 9.02 2.29 -17.65
CA ASN A 148 10.42 2.10 -18.05
C ASN A 148 11.34 2.06 -16.83
N MET A 149 11.20 1.00 -16.05
CA MET A 149 12.01 0.76 -14.85
C MET A 149 13.37 0.18 -15.22
N ARG A 150 14.39 0.64 -14.51
CA ARG A 150 15.77 0.15 -14.66
C ARG A 150 16.12 -0.84 -13.57
N GLY A 151 16.83 -1.90 -13.94
CA GLY A 151 17.34 -2.91 -13.01
C GLY A 151 18.70 -2.55 -12.43
N PHE A 152 18.98 -3.10 -11.24
CA PHE A 152 20.29 -2.99 -10.59
C PHE A 152 21.24 -4.06 -11.13
N ARG A 153 22.56 -3.74 -11.14
CA ARG A 153 23.63 -4.66 -11.52
C ARG A 153 24.68 -4.71 -10.41
N VAL A 154 25.32 -5.84 -10.29
CA VAL A 154 26.46 -6.01 -9.36
C VAL A 154 27.59 -5.04 -9.74
N GLY A 155 28.22 -4.43 -8.75
CA GLY A 155 29.34 -3.50 -8.94
C GLY A 155 28.97 -2.04 -9.19
N MET A 156 27.66 -1.69 -9.19
CA MET A 156 27.23 -0.30 -9.29
C MET A 156 27.69 0.53 -8.08
N THR A 157 28.13 1.75 -8.35
CA THR A 157 28.41 2.75 -7.31
C THR A 157 27.11 3.21 -6.62
N SER A 158 27.23 3.85 -5.47
CA SER A 158 26.07 4.44 -4.78
C SER A 158 25.35 5.46 -5.65
N GLU A 159 26.10 6.28 -6.38
CA GLU A 159 25.56 7.31 -7.28
C GLU A 159 24.73 6.69 -8.42
N GLU A 160 25.24 5.64 -9.07
CA GLU A 160 24.52 4.91 -10.11
C GLU A 160 23.23 4.28 -9.57
N ARG A 161 23.26 3.70 -8.36
CA ARG A 161 22.04 3.16 -7.72
C ARG A 161 21.01 4.27 -7.43
N MET A 162 21.46 5.41 -6.89
CA MET A 162 20.56 6.55 -6.65
C MET A 162 19.92 7.07 -7.93
N ALA A 163 20.67 7.10 -9.05
CA ALA A 163 20.13 7.48 -10.34
C ALA A 163 19.07 6.50 -10.84
N ILE A 164 19.23 5.20 -10.59
CA ILE A 164 18.22 4.18 -10.90
C ILE A 164 16.98 4.36 -10.01
N HIS A 165 17.15 4.56 -8.71
CA HIS A 165 16.03 4.83 -7.81
C HIS A 165 15.23 6.05 -8.26
N ARG A 166 15.92 7.16 -8.61
CA ARG A 166 15.27 8.35 -9.14
C ARG A 166 14.47 8.05 -10.41
N ASN A 167 15.09 7.35 -11.38
CA ASN A 167 14.39 6.95 -12.60
C ASN A 167 13.13 6.10 -12.29
N ASN A 168 13.25 5.13 -11.41
CA ASN A 168 12.16 4.21 -11.11
C ASN A 168 11.03 4.88 -10.32
N LEU A 169 11.36 5.80 -9.41
CA LEU A 169 10.36 6.62 -8.72
C LEU A 169 9.57 7.49 -9.71
N LEU A 170 10.24 8.14 -10.65
CA LEU A 170 9.59 8.94 -11.70
C LEU A 170 8.79 8.08 -12.69
N ALA A 171 9.25 6.87 -12.96
CA ALA A 171 8.59 6.01 -13.94
C ALA A 171 7.24 5.48 -13.46
N ILE A 172 7.03 5.33 -12.13
CA ILE A 172 5.82 4.70 -11.61
C ILE A 172 5.22 5.39 -10.38
N MET A 173 6.04 5.86 -9.43
CA MET A 173 5.55 6.24 -8.11
C MET A 173 5.13 7.72 -8.03
N VAL A 174 5.95 8.61 -8.55
CA VAL A 174 5.90 10.04 -8.31
C VAL A 174 5.74 10.79 -9.63
N HIS A 175 4.75 11.66 -9.73
CA HIS A 175 4.54 12.50 -10.92
C HIS A 175 5.40 13.77 -10.88
N ASP A 176 5.41 14.47 -9.75
CA ASP A 176 6.21 15.69 -9.58
C ASP A 176 7.63 15.35 -9.08
N GLU A 177 8.63 15.57 -9.95
CA GLU A 177 10.05 15.29 -9.62
C GLU A 177 10.57 16.08 -8.41
N ASN A 178 9.95 17.22 -8.07
CA ASN A 178 10.30 18.00 -6.90
C ASN A 178 10.04 17.25 -5.58
N ASN A 179 9.19 16.24 -5.59
CA ASN A 179 8.98 15.35 -4.45
C ASN A 179 10.16 14.39 -4.21
N ILE A 180 11.10 14.24 -5.19
CA ILE A 180 12.22 13.31 -5.05
C ILE A 180 13.41 13.98 -4.36
N SER A 181 13.38 13.93 -3.04
CA SER A 181 14.49 14.40 -2.20
C SER A 181 15.58 13.33 -2.04
N PRO A 182 16.81 13.70 -1.61
CA PRO A 182 17.84 12.73 -1.23
C PRO A 182 17.38 11.74 -0.13
N ASP A 183 16.53 12.20 0.79
CA ASP A 183 15.98 11.35 1.85
C ASP A 183 15.02 10.31 1.27
N LEU A 184 14.21 10.66 0.26
CA LEU A 184 13.33 9.73 -0.44
C LEU A 184 14.13 8.65 -1.19
N LEU A 185 15.21 9.03 -1.85
CA LEU A 185 16.08 8.06 -2.55
C LEU A 185 16.70 7.05 -1.58
N LYS A 186 17.17 7.51 -0.42
CA LYS A 186 17.71 6.64 0.64
C LYS A 186 16.65 5.72 1.23
N MET A 187 15.45 6.23 1.46
CA MET A 187 14.32 5.44 1.93
C MET A 187 13.96 4.35 0.91
N GLN A 188 13.90 4.71 -0.37
CA GLN A 188 13.60 3.77 -1.45
C GLN A 188 14.68 2.69 -1.58
N GLU A 189 15.97 3.05 -1.53
CA GLU A 189 17.06 2.07 -1.52
C GLU A 189 16.92 1.10 -0.35
N HIS A 190 16.68 1.61 0.86
CA HIS A 190 16.49 0.80 2.05
C HIS A 190 15.31 -0.18 1.90
N ASN A 191 14.18 0.27 1.34
CA ASN A 191 13.02 -0.56 1.10
C ASN A 191 13.29 -1.65 0.05
N VAL A 192 13.91 -1.29 -1.07
CA VAL A 192 14.24 -2.25 -2.17
C VAL A 192 15.20 -3.33 -1.69
N LEU A 193 16.19 -3.00 -0.86
CA LEU A 193 17.13 -3.97 -0.30
C LEU A 193 16.45 -4.99 0.64
N ARG A 194 15.27 -4.68 1.15
CA ARG A 194 14.48 -5.52 2.06
C ARG A 194 13.27 -6.17 1.38
N ASP A 195 13.19 -6.06 0.06
CA ASP A 195 12.20 -6.75 -0.75
C ASP A 195 12.69 -8.14 -1.11
N ARG A 196 12.06 -9.15 -0.55
CA ARG A 196 12.39 -10.57 -0.75
C ARG A 196 11.43 -11.29 -1.69
N LEU A 197 10.32 -10.64 -2.09
CA LEU A 197 9.40 -11.16 -3.09
C LEU A 197 9.98 -11.01 -4.49
N ARG A 198 10.06 -12.13 -5.21
CA ARG A 198 10.76 -12.19 -6.51
C ARG A 198 9.85 -11.96 -7.71
N ARG A 199 8.54 -12.10 -7.55
CA ARG A 199 7.58 -12.05 -8.64
C ARG A 199 6.49 -11.04 -8.35
N ARG A 200 5.96 -10.41 -9.42
CA ARG A 200 4.81 -9.51 -9.40
C ARG A 200 4.04 -9.62 -10.71
N ARG A 201 3.83 -10.88 -11.16
CA ARG A 201 3.15 -11.16 -12.43
C ARG A 201 1.67 -10.82 -12.35
N ILE A 202 1.07 -11.09 -11.19
CA ILE A 202 -0.35 -10.89 -10.92
C ILE A 202 -0.73 -9.42 -11.04
N ALA A 203 0.16 -8.50 -10.70
CA ALA A 203 -0.07 -7.07 -10.88
C ALA A 203 -0.37 -6.63 -12.33
N ARG A 204 0.00 -7.46 -13.31
CA ARG A 204 -0.22 -7.19 -14.75
C ARG A 204 -1.42 -7.93 -15.34
N SER A 205 -2.19 -8.60 -14.53
CA SER A 205 -3.39 -9.35 -14.93
C SER A 205 -4.66 -8.53 -14.67
N ASP A 206 -5.79 -9.15 -14.90
CA ASP A 206 -7.13 -8.67 -14.57
C ASP A 206 -7.71 -9.38 -13.32
N VAL A 207 -6.83 -9.94 -12.48
CA VAL A 207 -7.22 -10.84 -11.38
C VAL A 207 -8.24 -10.22 -10.43
N LEU A 208 -8.12 -8.93 -10.11
CA LEU A 208 -9.06 -8.28 -9.20
C LEU A 208 -10.47 -8.19 -9.78
N LEU A 209 -10.60 -8.07 -11.12
CA LEU A 209 -11.90 -8.10 -11.78
C LEU A 209 -12.58 -9.46 -11.64
N SER A 210 -11.80 -10.54 -11.66
CA SER A 210 -12.34 -11.89 -11.47
C SER A 210 -12.73 -12.17 -10.01
N LEU A 211 -12.11 -11.48 -9.05
CA LEU A 211 -12.34 -11.67 -7.62
C LEU A 211 -13.40 -10.74 -7.03
N GLN A 212 -13.65 -9.58 -7.62
CA GLN A 212 -14.46 -8.52 -7.02
C GLN A 212 -15.89 -8.92 -6.65
N ASN A 213 -16.49 -9.87 -7.37
CA ASN A 213 -17.84 -10.39 -7.05
C ASN A 213 -17.89 -11.18 -5.74
N GLN A 214 -16.73 -11.58 -5.21
CA GLN A 214 -16.61 -12.31 -3.95
C GLN A 214 -16.43 -11.38 -2.74
N TRP A 215 -16.12 -10.11 -2.97
CA TRP A 215 -15.95 -9.13 -1.89
C TRP A 215 -17.30 -8.81 -1.25
N LYS A 216 -17.40 -8.97 0.06
CA LYS A 216 -18.64 -8.74 0.83
C LYS A 216 -18.59 -7.45 1.67
N CYS A 217 -17.50 -6.68 1.55
CA CYS A 217 -17.31 -5.40 2.21
C CYS A 217 -17.64 -4.23 1.28
N GLU A 218 -17.89 -3.07 1.86
CA GLU A 218 -17.91 -1.81 1.10
C GLU A 218 -16.53 -1.51 0.53
N VAL A 219 -16.48 -1.06 -0.73
CA VAL A 219 -15.24 -0.74 -1.43
C VAL A 219 -15.23 0.73 -1.80
N HIS A 220 -14.08 1.38 -1.59
CA HIS A 220 -13.80 2.73 -2.05
C HIS A 220 -12.54 2.74 -2.89
N GLY A 221 -12.46 3.64 -3.86
CA GLY A 221 -11.29 3.83 -4.70
C GLY A 221 -10.69 5.23 -4.50
N ILE A 222 -9.36 5.34 -4.40
CA ILE A 222 -8.64 6.62 -4.39
C ILE A 222 -7.44 6.51 -5.34
N TRP A 223 -7.40 7.35 -6.37
CA TRP A 223 -6.32 7.38 -7.36
C TRP A 223 -5.77 8.79 -7.53
N GLY A 224 -4.51 8.88 -7.90
CA GLY A 224 -3.95 10.12 -8.44
C GLY A 224 -4.33 10.29 -9.91
N GLU A 225 -4.65 11.52 -10.32
CA GLU A 225 -5.00 11.84 -11.72
C GLU A 225 -3.88 11.46 -12.69
N LYS A 226 -2.64 11.57 -12.25
CA LYS A 226 -1.42 11.29 -13.02
C LYS A 226 -0.79 9.93 -12.70
N ASP A 227 -1.61 8.97 -12.24
CA ASP A 227 -1.12 7.61 -12.00
C ASP A 227 -0.59 6.98 -13.29
N ALA A 228 0.72 6.72 -13.34
CA ALA A 228 1.42 6.21 -14.52
C ALA A 228 0.92 4.82 -14.98
N LEU A 229 0.32 4.03 -14.09
CA LEU A 229 -0.26 2.73 -14.45
C LEU A 229 -1.56 2.87 -15.26
N TYR A 230 -2.25 4.00 -15.13
CA TYR A 230 -3.59 4.25 -15.67
C TYR A 230 -3.65 5.44 -16.60
N GLU A 231 -2.51 5.89 -17.14
CA GLU A 231 -2.46 7.00 -18.09
C GLU A 231 -3.44 6.77 -19.25
N GLY A 232 -4.35 7.73 -19.45
CA GLY A 232 -5.40 7.67 -20.47
C GLY A 232 -6.57 6.71 -20.22
N SER A 233 -6.50 5.88 -19.16
CA SER A 233 -7.51 4.84 -18.88
C SER A 233 -8.18 4.93 -17.51
N LEU A 234 -7.76 5.88 -16.66
CA LEU A 234 -8.26 6.05 -15.29
C LEU A 234 -9.79 6.18 -15.21
N HIS A 235 -10.41 6.84 -16.19
CA HIS A 235 -11.85 7.04 -16.28
C HIS A 235 -12.67 5.74 -16.44
N LEU A 236 -12.04 4.63 -16.82
CA LEU A 236 -12.69 3.32 -17.00
C LEU A 236 -12.82 2.55 -15.68
N LEU A 237 -12.05 2.91 -14.65
CA LEU A 237 -11.97 2.14 -13.42
C LEU A 237 -13.29 2.00 -12.66
N PRO A 238 -14.16 3.04 -12.55
CA PRO A 238 -15.45 2.88 -11.85
C PRO A 238 -16.34 1.83 -12.52
N GLU A 239 -16.36 1.76 -13.85
CA GLU A 239 -17.14 0.77 -14.59
C GLU A 239 -16.55 -0.63 -14.42
N LEU A 240 -15.24 -0.78 -14.48
CA LEU A 240 -14.56 -2.07 -14.27
C LEU A 240 -14.77 -2.61 -12.84
N LEU A 241 -14.87 -1.74 -11.85
CA LEU A 241 -15.13 -2.11 -10.46
C LEU A 241 -16.64 -2.23 -10.13
N ALA A 242 -17.53 -2.18 -11.10
CA ALA A 242 -18.97 -2.32 -10.90
C ALA A 242 -19.40 -3.72 -10.41
N GLY A 243 -18.53 -4.73 -10.47
CA GLY A 243 -18.77 -6.06 -9.93
C GLY A 243 -18.68 -6.17 -8.40
N CYS A 244 -18.16 -5.15 -7.72
CA CYS A 244 -18.13 -5.08 -6.26
C CYS A 244 -19.08 -3.98 -5.75
N GLN A 245 -19.25 -3.89 -4.43
CA GLN A 245 -19.99 -2.80 -3.78
C GLN A 245 -19.13 -1.53 -3.74
N LEU A 246 -18.87 -0.93 -4.90
CA LEU A 246 -18.13 0.32 -5.01
C LEU A 246 -19.01 1.49 -4.53
N MET A 247 -18.63 2.07 -3.38
CA MET A 247 -19.38 3.17 -2.76
C MET A 247 -18.91 4.54 -3.28
N ASN A 248 -17.61 4.71 -3.46
CA ASN A 248 -17.01 5.96 -3.92
C ASN A 248 -15.76 5.69 -4.75
N PHE A 249 -15.49 6.59 -5.69
CA PHE A 249 -14.26 6.60 -6.47
C PHE A 249 -13.75 8.04 -6.56
N ASP A 250 -12.62 8.30 -5.90
CA ASP A 250 -12.06 9.64 -5.77
C ASP A 250 -10.78 9.74 -6.61
N ILE A 251 -10.63 10.83 -7.36
CA ILE A 251 -9.43 11.16 -8.11
C ILE A 251 -8.83 12.43 -7.51
N ILE A 252 -7.55 12.37 -7.14
CA ILE A 252 -6.82 13.52 -6.59
C ILE A 252 -6.00 14.15 -7.70
N GLU A 253 -6.35 15.39 -8.04
CA GLU A 253 -5.74 16.16 -9.11
C GLU A 253 -4.23 16.36 -8.90
N GLY A 254 -3.45 16.28 -9.98
CA GLY A 254 -2.01 16.52 -10.00
C GLY A 254 -1.13 15.47 -9.31
N ALA A 255 -1.70 14.47 -8.64
CA ALA A 255 -0.95 13.42 -7.96
C ALA A 255 -0.70 12.19 -8.85
N GLY A 256 0.47 11.57 -8.73
CA GLY A 256 0.83 10.32 -9.40
C GLY A 256 0.33 9.07 -8.68
N HIS A 257 0.99 7.96 -8.94
CA HIS A 257 0.65 6.66 -8.38
C HIS A 257 0.72 6.64 -6.85
N TRP A 258 1.73 7.26 -6.25
CA TRP A 258 1.89 7.36 -4.80
C TRP A 258 1.11 8.56 -4.25
N VAL A 259 -0.19 8.55 -4.49
CA VAL A 259 -1.11 9.65 -4.22
C VAL A 259 -1.10 10.10 -2.75
N GLN A 260 -1.02 9.16 -1.80
CA GLN A 260 -0.98 9.44 -0.37
C GLN A 260 0.34 10.06 0.11
N PHE A 261 1.38 10.07 -0.74
CA PHE A 261 2.63 10.76 -0.49
C PHE A 261 2.66 12.14 -1.16
N GLU A 262 2.24 12.24 -2.42
CA GLU A 262 2.30 13.48 -3.19
C GLU A 262 1.22 14.49 -2.76
N ALA A 263 0.02 14.02 -2.46
CA ALA A 263 -1.13 14.82 -2.05
C ALA A 263 -1.67 14.40 -0.67
N ALA A 264 -0.77 14.30 0.33
CA ALA A 264 -1.08 13.69 1.61
C ALA A 264 -2.27 14.31 2.34
N ASP A 265 -2.39 15.64 2.36
CA ASP A 265 -3.48 16.34 3.07
C ASP A 265 -4.84 16.04 2.44
N ALA A 266 -4.93 16.11 1.09
CA ALA A 266 -6.15 15.78 0.36
C ALA A 266 -6.52 14.30 0.53
N PHE A 267 -5.52 13.42 0.43
CA PHE A 267 -5.70 11.98 0.64
C PHE A 267 -6.22 11.67 2.05
N ASN A 268 -5.59 12.21 3.10
CA ASN A 268 -5.99 11.99 4.48
C ASN A 268 -7.43 12.46 4.74
N HIS A 269 -7.80 13.63 4.20
CA HIS A 269 -9.15 14.17 4.32
C HIS A 269 -10.19 13.24 3.66
N ILE A 270 -9.94 12.81 2.43
CA ILE A 270 -10.82 11.90 1.69
C ILE A 270 -10.91 10.56 2.43
N LEU A 271 -9.79 9.97 2.83
CA LEU A 271 -9.76 8.67 3.50
C LEU A 271 -10.60 8.67 4.78
N LEU A 272 -10.46 9.70 5.63
CA LEU A 272 -11.28 9.82 6.85
C LEU A 272 -12.77 10.01 6.55
N ALA A 273 -13.12 10.71 5.46
CA ALA A 273 -14.52 10.85 5.03
C ALA A 273 -15.11 9.53 4.51
N ARG A 274 -14.31 8.65 3.90
CA ARG A 274 -14.74 7.34 3.39
C ARG A 274 -14.79 6.27 4.48
N LEU A 275 -14.05 6.45 5.56
CA LEU A 275 -13.97 5.53 6.69
C LEU A 275 -14.38 6.24 8.01
N PRO A 276 -15.62 6.70 8.15
CA PRO A 276 -16.07 7.39 9.36
C PRO A 276 -15.96 6.47 10.59
N ILE A 277 -15.67 7.08 11.74
CA ILE A 277 -15.70 6.41 13.04
C ILE A 277 -17.16 6.20 13.42
N GLU A 278 -17.54 4.96 13.64
CA GLU A 278 -18.87 4.57 14.15
C GLU A 278 -18.81 4.31 15.64
#